data_a326a466182cc39fb38d604c187ee102
#
_entry.id   a326a466182cc39fb38d604c187ee102
#
_cell.length_a   1.000
_cell.length_b   1.000
_cell.length_c   1.000
_cell.angle_alpha   90.00
_cell.angle_beta   90.00
_cell.angle_gamma   90.00
#
_symmetry.space_group_name_H-M   'P 1'
#
loop_
_entity.id
_entity.type
_entity.pdbx_description
1 polymer ?
#
loop_
_entity_poly.entity_id
_entity_poly.type
_entity_poly.pdbx_seq_one_letter_code
_entity_poly.pdbx_strand_id
1 'polypeptide(L)' 'MIIIDRFESSLAVLETDDGMINVERSLLPENAAEGDILVYDGSWTVDKAATEQRRSRTAKRLKRLLNKTDKRGKND' A
#
# COMPACT_ATOMS: atom_id res chain seq x y z
N MET A 1 9.72 5.14 3.41
CA MET A 1 8.90 4.21 2.63
C MET A 1 8.04 4.99 1.65
N ILE A 2 7.95 4.54 0.42
CA ILE A 2 7.16 5.19 -0.60
C ILE A 2 6.03 4.25 -0.99
N ILE A 3 4.79 4.72 -0.89
CA ILE A 3 3.61 3.89 -1.15
C ILE A 3 2.75 4.58 -2.20
N ILE A 4 2.22 3.82 -3.14
CA ILE A 4 1.26 4.37 -4.10
C ILE A 4 -0.07 4.57 -3.38
N ASP A 5 -0.48 5.83 -3.23
CA ASP A 5 -1.76 6.14 -2.61
C ASP A 5 -2.90 5.91 -3.61
N ARG A 6 -2.77 6.48 -4.78
CA ARG A 6 -3.77 6.35 -5.83
C ARG A 6 -3.21 6.82 -7.16
N PHE A 7 -3.97 6.57 -8.22
CA PHE A 7 -3.68 7.13 -9.54
C PHE A 7 -4.72 8.19 -9.86
N GLU A 8 -4.26 9.31 -10.40
CA GLU A 8 -5.12 10.37 -10.85
C GLU A 8 -4.72 10.74 -12.27
N SER A 9 -5.56 10.40 -13.25
CA SER A 9 -5.28 10.68 -14.65
C SER A 9 -3.95 10.02 -15.05
N SER A 10 -2.98 10.79 -15.52
CA SER A 10 -1.68 10.28 -15.92
C SER A 10 -0.65 10.30 -14.79
N LEU A 11 -1.08 10.65 -13.58
CA LEU A 11 -0.19 10.78 -12.43
C LEU A 11 -0.42 9.68 -11.41
N ALA A 12 0.65 9.31 -10.71
CA ALA A 12 0.59 8.49 -9.53
C ALA A 12 0.84 9.39 -8.32
N VAL A 13 -0.04 9.32 -7.35
CA VAL A 13 0.11 10.06 -6.10
C VAL A 13 0.78 9.14 -5.10
N LEU A 14 1.97 9.52 -4.65
CA LEU A 14 2.79 8.71 -3.77
C LEU A 14 2.88 9.34 -2.39
N GLU A 15 2.77 8.51 -1.38
CA GLU A 15 3.00 8.92 -0.01
C GLU A 15 4.45 8.62 0.36
N THR A 16 5.15 9.63 0.84
CA THR A 16 6.54 9.49 1.27
C THR A 16 6.68 9.96 2.71
N ASP A 17 7.86 9.77 3.28
CA ASP A 17 8.15 10.25 4.64
C ASP A 17 8.07 11.78 4.73
N ASP A 18 8.27 12.46 3.61
CA ASP A 18 8.25 13.92 3.55
C ASP A 18 6.93 14.48 3.03
N GLY A 19 5.93 13.65 2.83
CA GLY A 19 4.62 14.06 2.36
C GLY A 19 4.24 13.43 1.04
N MET A 20 3.20 13.96 0.43
CA MET A 20 2.68 13.42 -0.83
C MET A 20 3.41 14.05 -2.01
N ILE A 21 3.73 13.24 -3.00
CA ILE A 21 4.32 13.71 -4.26
C ILE A 21 3.57 13.11 -5.43
N ASN A 22 3.65 13.78 -6.59
CA ASN A 22 3.08 13.30 -7.83
C ASN A 22 4.18 12.89 -8.79
N VAL A 23 4.03 11.72 -9.39
CA VAL A 23 4.99 11.19 -10.37
C VAL A 23 4.19 10.73 -11.58
N GLU A 24 4.76 10.91 -12.78
CA GLU A 24 4.09 10.43 -13.97
C GLU A 24 3.94 8.91 -13.90
N ARG A 25 2.72 8.46 -14.16
CA ARG A 25 2.40 7.04 -14.09
C ARG A 25 3.27 6.21 -15.04
N SER A 26 3.66 6.78 -16.18
CA SER A 26 4.50 6.10 -17.16
C SER A 26 5.89 5.78 -16.65
N LEU A 27 6.33 6.43 -15.57
CA LEU A 27 7.63 6.15 -14.95
C LEU A 27 7.62 4.95 -14.03
N LEU A 28 6.44 4.47 -13.68
CA LEU A 28 6.28 3.31 -12.79
C LEU A 28 6.15 2.03 -13.60
N PRO A 29 6.45 0.86 -12.99
CA PRO A 29 6.19 -0.41 -13.66
C PRO A 29 4.71 -0.55 -14.04
N GLU A 30 4.44 -1.21 -15.15
CA GLU A 30 3.07 -1.38 -15.64
C GLU A 30 2.16 -2.06 -14.65
N ASN A 31 2.71 -2.97 -13.86
CA ASN A 31 1.93 -3.73 -12.89
C ASN A 31 1.84 -3.06 -11.51
N ALA A 32 2.35 -1.83 -11.40
CA ALA A 32 2.24 -1.10 -10.14
C ALA A 32 0.78 -0.77 -9.84
N ALA A 33 0.37 -0.96 -8.59
CA ALA A 33 -1.01 -0.80 -8.17
C ALA A 33 -1.07 -0.04 -6.85
N GLU A 34 -2.26 0.45 -6.52
CA GLU A 34 -2.49 1.14 -5.25
C GLU A 34 -2.08 0.25 -4.09
N GLY A 35 -1.40 0.83 -3.12
CA GLY A 35 -0.90 0.12 -1.95
C GLY A 35 0.45 -0.51 -2.12
N ASP A 36 1.01 -0.53 -3.32
CA ASP A 36 2.34 -1.08 -3.56
C ASP A 36 3.41 -0.17 -2.95
N ILE A 37 4.44 -0.81 -2.42
CA ILE A 37 5.61 -0.10 -1.91
C ILE A 37 6.63 -0.01 -3.04
N LEU A 38 7.14 1.19 -3.24
CA LEU A 38 8.08 1.48 -4.31
C LEU A 38 9.47 1.72 -3.76
N VAL A 39 10.47 1.41 -4.58
CA VAL A 39 11.87 1.75 -4.34
C VAL A 39 12.36 2.53 -5.55
N TYR A 40 13.10 3.59 -5.30
CA TYR A 40 13.75 4.34 -6.33
C TYR A 40 15.26 4.15 -6.24
N ASP A 41 15.83 3.62 -7.32
CA ASP A 41 17.28 3.39 -7.42
C ASP A 41 17.67 3.64 -8.87
N GLY A 42 17.58 4.91 -9.27
CA GLY A 42 17.75 5.28 -10.68
C GLY A 42 16.53 4.99 -11.52
N SER A 43 15.66 4.12 -11.07
CA SER A 43 14.36 3.86 -11.69
C SER A 43 13.38 3.40 -10.61
N TRP A 44 12.08 3.48 -10.91
CA TRP A 44 11.04 3.06 -9.98
C TRP A 44 10.80 1.56 -10.11
N THR A 45 10.82 0.86 -8.98
CA THR A 45 10.49 -0.57 -8.94
C THR A 45 9.54 -0.83 -7.78
N VAL A 46 8.78 -1.92 -7.89
CA VAL A 46 7.90 -2.36 -6.81
C VAL A 46 8.67 -3.32 -5.92
N ASP A 47 8.69 -3.03 -4.63
CA ASP A 47 9.26 -3.95 -3.64
C ASP A 47 8.20 -4.96 -3.26
N LYS A 48 8.21 -6.11 -3.91
CA LYS A 48 7.19 -7.12 -3.72
C LYS A 48 7.16 -7.69 -2.32
N ALA A 49 8.32 -7.91 -1.73
CA ALA A 49 8.38 -8.47 -0.39
C ALA A 49 7.79 -7.50 0.63
N ALA A 50 8.16 -6.22 0.56
CA ALA A 50 7.63 -5.22 1.47
C ALA A 50 6.13 -5.01 1.25
N THR A 51 5.70 -5.01 -0.01
CA THR A 51 4.28 -4.87 -0.36
C THR A 51 3.46 -5.99 0.24
N GLU A 52 3.92 -7.22 0.11
CA GLU A 52 3.22 -8.38 0.64
C GLU A 52 3.20 -8.39 2.16
N GLN A 53 4.29 -8.00 2.79
CA GLN A 53 4.33 -7.87 4.25
C GLN A 53 3.32 -6.84 4.74
N ARG A 54 3.20 -5.73 4.05
CA ARG A 54 2.25 -4.70 4.40
C ARG A 54 0.81 -5.22 4.26
N ARG A 55 0.51 -5.90 3.17
CA ARG A 55 -0.81 -6.50 2.95
C ARG A 55 -1.13 -7.54 4.00
N SER A 56 -0.16 -8.38 4.32
CA SER A 56 -0.33 -9.42 5.33
C SER A 56 -0.63 -8.82 6.70
N ARG A 57 0.08 -7.78 7.09
CA ARG A 57 -0.17 -7.09 8.36
C ARG A 57 -1.57 -6.49 8.40
N THR A 58 -1.97 -5.85 7.32
CA THR A 58 -3.30 -5.25 7.24
C THR A 58 -4.38 -6.32 7.33
N ALA A 59 -4.21 -7.42 6.64
CA ALA A 59 -5.15 -8.53 6.67
C ALA A 59 -5.25 -9.14 8.06
N LYS A 60 -4.13 -9.34 8.72
CA LYS A 60 -4.11 -9.87 10.07
C LYS A 60 -4.79 -8.94 11.06
N ARG A 61 -4.55 -7.65 10.92
CA ARG A 61 -5.20 -6.66 11.79
C ARG A 61 -6.70 -6.68 11.62
N LEU A 62 -7.17 -6.71 10.39
CA LEU A 62 -8.59 -6.75 10.10
C LEU A 62 -9.22 -8.01 10.66
N LYS A 63 -8.60 -9.15 10.45
CA LYS A 63 -9.08 -10.43 10.97
C LYS A 63 -9.16 -10.41 12.49
N ARG A 64 -8.18 -9.82 13.15
CA ARG A 64 -8.17 -9.71 14.61
C ARG A 64 -9.33 -8.86 15.10
N LEU A 65 -9.60 -7.76 14.43
CA LEU A 65 -10.71 -6.89 14.80
C LEU A 65 -12.05 -7.57 14.61
N LEU A 66 -12.21 -8.31 13.52
CA LEU A 66 -13.43 -9.06 13.26
C LEU A 66 -13.66 -10.16 14.31
N ASN A 67 -12.60 -10.88 14.65
CA ASN A 67 -12.69 -11.92 15.67
C ASN A 67 -13.05 -11.34 17.03
N LYS A 68 -12.51 -10.17 17.33
CA LYS A 68 -12.82 -9.49 18.59
C LYS A 68 -14.29 -9.10 18.66
N THR A 69 -14.83 -8.64 17.55
CA THR A 69 -16.23 -8.28 17.45
C THR A 69 -17.12 -9.51 17.63
N ASP A 70 -16.79 -10.61 16.97
CA ASP A 70 -17.52 -11.86 17.10
C ASP A 70 -17.50 -12.36 18.53
N LYS A 71 -16.37 -12.25 19.19
CA LYS A 71 -16.20 -12.69 20.55
C LYS A 71 -17.13 -11.95 21.50
N ARG A 72 -17.27 -10.65 21.28
CA ARG A 72 -18.19 -9.85 22.09
C ARG A 72 -19.63 -10.26 21.85
N GLY A 73 -19.97 -10.53 20.61
CA GLY A 73 -21.32 -11.00 20.29
C GLY A 73 -21.66 -12.29 20.97
N LYS A 74 -20.68 -13.19 21.09
CA LYS A 74 -20.90 -14.47 21.76
C LYS A 74 -21.13 -14.34 23.25
N ASN A 75 -20.54 -13.36 23.86
CA ASN A 75 -20.64 -13.14 25.30
C ASN A 75 -21.97 -12.50 25.70
N ASP A 76 -22.65 -11.98 24.74
CA ASP A 76 -23.97 -11.41 24.96
C ASP A 76 -25.05 -12.51 24.94
#